data_cdb8e16902029a31481d8322d5672cfe
#
_entry.id   cdb8e16902029a31481d8322d5672cfe
#
_cell.length_a   1.000
_cell.length_b   1.000
_cell.length_c   1.000
_cell.angle_alpha   90.00
_cell.angle_beta   90.00
_cell.angle_gamma   90.00
#
_symmetry.space_group_name_H-M   'P 1'
#
loop_
_entity.id
_entity.type
_entity.pdbx_description
1 polymer ?
#
loop_
_entity_poly.entity_id
_entity_poly.type
_entity_poly.pdbx_seq_one_letter_code
_entity_poly.pdbx_strand_id
1 'polypeptide(L)'
;MNPFEHVRIALDALAANKVRAFLTMLGVIIGVASVIMLVAIGEGAKTYIRTELMGIGTNLLIIVPGKTETSGAGHMPSSIRKLTTSDMHALEKRITLVRAMAAAVVSNAPVKYQSRLRNVQIIGTDQNFETVRNLHAEIGAFISRSDVDARRRVAVLGRTVRTELFGETNPLGRMIKIGETKFRVIGIMEKKGMTLGMDIDDHVFIPVETAQEIFDQDGLTNILAQVINESEIENAKEQIRAVLTERHGEEDFTIVSQQAMLATMQGILSTFTYVLGGIASISLFVGGIGIMNIMLVSVRERTREIGLRKAIGASQRDILLQFVIESVALSVVGGIIGILFGAGVAYGAKAAFPVIPVDVTAWSVAMAFIFAFLVGAFFGIYPAVKAARLNPIDALRHE
;
A
#
# COMPACT_ATOMS: atom_id res chain seq x y z
N MET A 1 -17.89 1.55 -47.28
CA MET A 1 -16.99 2.65 -46.86
C MET A 1 -15.88 2.10 -45.97
N ASN A 2 -14.65 2.58 -46.19
CA ASN A 2 -13.46 2.08 -45.45
C ASN A 2 -13.47 2.58 -44.03
N PRO A 3 -13.19 1.78 -42.99
CA PRO A 3 -13.20 2.23 -41.61
C PRO A 3 -12.24 3.42 -41.33
N PHE A 4 -11.16 3.53 -42.11
CA PHE A 4 -10.22 4.67 -42.04
C PHE A 4 -10.86 6.02 -42.46
N GLU A 5 -11.82 6.02 -43.38
CA GLU A 5 -12.52 7.24 -43.76
C GLU A 5 -13.42 7.77 -42.65
N HIS A 6 -14.06 6.87 -41.88
CA HIS A 6 -14.86 7.27 -40.72
C HIS A 6 -14.04 7.93 -39.63
N VAL A 7 -12.81 7.41 -39.35
CA VAL A 7 -11.90 8.02 -38.38
C VAL A 7 -11.43 9.40 -38.84
N ARG A 8 -11.14 9.58 -40.15
CA ARG A 8 -10.70 10.87 -40.70
C ARG A 8 -11.84 11.91 -40.62
N ILE A 9 -13.06 11.52 -40.96
CA ILE A 9 -14.24 12.38 -40.85
C ILE A 9 -14.49 12.79 -39.38
N ALA A 10 -14.29 11.85 -38.42
CA ALA A 10 -14.40 12.13 -36.99
C ALA A 10 -13.35 13.17 -36.53
N LEU A 11 -12.11 13.05 -36.99
CA LEU A 11 -11.04 14.01 -36.65
C LEU A 11 -11.27 15.39 -37.27
N ASP A 12 -11.78 15.46 -38.50
CA ASP A 12 -12.10 16.71 -39.18
C ASP A 12 -13.30 17.44 -38.49
N ALA A 13 -14.28 16.67 -38.01
CA ALA A 13 -15.39 17.20 -37.22
C ALA A 13 -14.95 17.79 -35.86
N LEU A 14 -13.96 17.18 -35.23
CA LEU A 14 -13.33 17.69 -34.00
C LEU A 14 -12.61 19.01 -34.24
N ALA A 15 -11.92 19.14 -35.40
CA ALA A 15 -11.20 20.36 -35.76
C ALA A 15 -12.14 21.55 -36.06
N ALA A 16 -13.38 21.30 -36.47
CA ALA A 16 -14.36 22.34 -36.82
C ALA A 16 -14.93 23.06 -35.58
N ASN A 17 -15.04 22.39 -34.40
CA ASN A 17 -15.62 22.95 -33.18
C ASN A 17 -14.71 22.70 -31.95
N LYS A 18 -13.51 23.27 -31.98
CA LYS A 18 -12.42 23.00 -31.01
C LYS A 18 -12.81 23.18 -29.52
N VAL A 19 -13.55 24.26 -29.18
CA VAL A 19 -13.92 24.56 -27.80
C VAL A 19 -14.93 23.53 -27.25
N ARG A 20 -15.90 23.14 -28.08
CA ARG A 20 -16.91 22.15 -27.68
C ARG A 20 -16.30 20.76 -27.53
N ALA A 21 -15.46 20.38 -28.49
CA ALA A 21 -14.74 19.12 -28.44
C ALA A 21 -13.80 19.03 -27.21
N PHE A 22 -13.08 20.12 -26.93
CA PHE A 22 -12.21 20.20 -25.74
C PHE A 22 -12.99 20.06 -24.43
N LEU A 23 -14.08 20.81 -24.26
CA LEU A 23 -14.90 20.78 -23.04
C LEU A 23 -15.52 19.41 -22.77
N THR A 24 -15.88 18.66 -23.81
CA THR A 24 -16.37 17.28 -23.66
C THR A 24 -15.28 16.28 -23.37
N MET A 25 -14.17 16.37 -24.11
CA MET A 25 -13.02 15.52 -23.85
C MET A 25 -12.45 15.77 -22.46
N LEU A 26 -12.60 16.98 -21.90
CA LEU A 26 -12.12 17.31 -20.56
C LEU A 26 -12.67 16.36 -19.49
N GLY A 27 -13.98 16.05 -19.55
CA GLY A 27 -14.58 15.06 -18.62
C GLY A 27 -13.97 13.67 -18.74
N VAL A 28 -13.73 13.21 -19.96
CA VAL A 28 -13.07 11.93 -20.21
C VAL A 28 -11.59 11.98 -19.80
N ILE A 29 -10.89 13.06 -20.13
CA ILE A 29 -9.47 13.27 -19.75
C ILE A 29 -9.31 13.20 -18.25
N ILE A 30 -10.12 13.95 -17.50
CA ILE A 30 -10.07 13.97 -16.03
C ILE A 30 -10.42 12.58 -15.47
N GLY A 31 -11.48 11.95 -15.98
CA GLY A 31 -11.89 10.62 -15.55
C GLY A 31 -10.81 9.57 -15.75
N VAL A 32 -10.23 9.51 -16.95
CA VAL A 32 -9.15 8.57 -17.30
C VAL A 32 -7.86 8.87 -16.52
N ALA A 33 -7.48 10.15 -16.40
CA ALA A 33 -6.32 10.56 -15.61
C ALA A 33 -6.47 10.15 -14.14
N SER A 34 -7.68 10.31 -13.57
CA SER A 34 -7.98 9.88 -12.20
C SER A 34 -7.85 8.37 -12.03
N VAL A 35 -8.31 7.57 -13.01
CA VAL A 35 -8.16 6.11 -12.99
C VAL A 35 -6.68 5.72 -13.02
N ILE A 36 -5.89 6.33 -13.92
CA ILE A 36 -4.44 6.05 -14.01
C ILE A 36 -3.74 6.40 -12.70
N MET A 37 -3.97 7.59 -12.16
CA MET A 37 -3.34 8.02 -10.90
C MET A 37 -3.72 7.09 -9.74
N LEU A 38 -5.00 6.73 -9.64
CA LEU A 38 -5.49 5.84 -8.60
C LEU A 38 -4.81 4.46 -8.64
N VAL A 39 -4.79 3.84 -9.83
CA VAL A 39 -4.20 2.52 -9.99
C VAL A 39 -2.68 2.59 -9.77
N ALA A 40 -2.02 3.65 -10.26
CA ALA A 40 -0.58 3.83 -10.08
C ALA A 40 -0.18 4.00 -8.60
N ILE A 41 -0.96 4.76 -7.81
CA ILE A 41 -0.74 4.89 -6.36
C ILE A 41 -1.03 3.56 -5.65
N GLY A 42 -2.11 2.87 -6.02
CA GLY A 42 -2.47 1.58 -5.43
C GLY A 42 -1.41 0.49 -5.65
N GLU A 43 -0.91 0.35 -6.88
CA GLU A 43 0.14 -0.61 -7.22
C GLU A 43 1.49 -0.21 -6.60
N GLY A 44 1.82 1.07 -6.61
CA GLY A 44 3.01 1.59 -5.95
C GLY A 44 3.00 1.31 -4.44
N ALA A 45 1.87 1.56 -3.77
CA ALA A 45 1.71 1.27 -2.34
C ALA A 45 1.82 -0.22 -2.02
N LYS A 46 1.23 -1.11 -2.84
CA LYS A 46 1.39 -2.57 -2.69
C LYS A 46 2.85 -3.00 -2.82
N THR A 47 3.54 -2.49 -3.82
CA THR A 47 4.96 -2.79 -4.07
C THR A 47 5.82 -2.28 -2.93
N TYR A 48 5.58 -1.06 -2.44
CA TYR A 48 6.28 -0.46 -1.32
C TYR A 48 6.12 -1.30 -0.04
N ILE A 49 4.87 -1.62 0.35
CA ILE A 49 4.60 -2.44 1.54
C ILE A 49 5.25 -3.81 1.41
N ARG A 50 5.17 -4.45 0.24
CA ARG A 50 5.79 -5.75 0.00
C ARG A 50 7.32 -5.69 0.17
N THR A 51 7.97 -4.68 -0.40
CA THR A 51 9.43 -4.52 -0.32
C THR A 51 9.88 -4.24 1.11
N GLU A 52 9.21 -3.36 1.82
CA GLU A 52 9.49 -3.03 3.21
C GLU A 52 9.36 -4.24 4.14
N LEU A 53 8.29 -5.01 3.95
CA LEU A 53 8.05 -6.18 4.80
C LEU A 53 8.99 -7.35 4.48
N MET A 54 9.41 -7.52 3.22
CA MET A 54 10.45 -8.51 2.88
C MET A 54 11.78 -8.23 3.59
N GLY A 55 12.10 -6.97 3.87
CA GLY A 55 13.30 -6.58 4.61
C GLY A 55 13.31 -7.02 6.08
N ILE A 56 12.13 -7.31 6.66
CA ILE A 56 11.97 -7.70 8.07
C ILE A 56 12.07 -9.23 8.26
N GLY A 57 11.96 -10.03 7.19
CA GLY A 57 11.91 -11.50 7.22
C GLY A 57 10.49 -12.04 7.05
N THR A 58 10.25 -12.91 6.07
CA THR A 58 8.91 -13.38 5.70
C THR A 58 8.28 -14.37 6.70
N ASN A 59 9.08 -15.01 7.54
CA ASN A 59 8.68 -16.13 8.39
C ASN A 59 8.57 -15.75 9.87
N LEU A 60 8.23 -14.48 10.16
CA LEU A 60 8.15 -13.97 11.52
C LEU A 60 6.73 -14.12 12.09
N LEU A 61 6.65 -14.73 13.29
CA LEU A 61 5.48 -14.69 14.17
C LEU A 61 5.79 -13.78 15.36
N ILE A 62 4.82 -12.96 15.70
CA ILE A 62 4.86 -12.06 16.86
C ILE A 62 3.75 -12.50 17.81
N ILE A 63 4.12 -12.91 19.01
CA ILE A 63 3.20 -13.32 20.05
C ILE A 63 3.09 -12.16 21.03
N VAL A 64 1.89 -11.60 21.17
CA VAL A 64 1.60 -10.46 22.05
C VAL A 64 0.61 -10.87 23.13
N PRO A 65 0.72 -10.35 24.37
CA PRO A 65 -0.26 -10.59 25.41
C PRO A 65 -1.61 -9.92 25.07
N GLY A 66 -2.69 -10.56 25.47
CA GLY A 66 -4.05 -10.08 25.20
C GLY A 66 -4.69 -10.70 23.94
N LYS A 67 -5.98 -10.94 24.02
CA LYS A 67 -6.79 -11.46 22.91
C LYS A 67 -7.38 -10.30 22.12
N THR A 68 -7.01 -10.18 20.85
CA THR A 68 -7.46 -9.08 19.97
C THR A 68 -8.78 -9.41 19.24
N GLU A 69 -9.22 -10.67 19.24
CA GLU A 69 -10.45 -11.06 18.57
C GLU A 69 -11.67 -10.85 19.48
N THR A 70 -12.48 -9.87 19.13
CA THR A 70 -13.81 -9.66 19.67
C THR A 70 -14.78 -10.65 19.00
N SER A 71 -14.80 -11.89 19.43
CA SER A 71 -15.89 -12.81 19.12
C SER A 71 -16.97 -12.66 20.16
N GLY A 72 -18.09 -12.03 19.80
CA GLY A 72 -19.40 -12.13 20.47
C GLY A 72 -19.44 -11.80 21.95
N ALA A 73 -20.34 -10.91 22.29
CA ALA A 73 -20.77 -10.53 23.63
C ALA A 73 -20.38 -11.51 24.76
N GLY A 74 -19.50 -11.11 25.68
CA GLY A 74 -19.66 -11.62 27.02
C GLY A 74 -18.46 -11.98 27.87
N HIS A 75 -17.23 -11.97 27.40
CA HIS A 75 -16.12 -12.18 28.34
C HIS A 75 -15.00 -11.18 28.03
N MET A 76 -14.94 -10.10 28.78
CA MET A 76 -13.66 -9.41 28.99
C MET A 76 -12.77 -10.41 29.75
N PRO A 77 -11.56 -10.73 29.27
CA PRO A 77 -10.63 -11.54 30.05
C PRO A 77 -10.38 -10.81 31.36
N SER A 78 -10.62 -11.49 32.46
CA SER A 78 -10.57 -10.93 33.81
C SER A 78 -9.18 -10.53 34.26
N SER A 79 -8.14 -10.95 33.57
CA SER A 79 -6.75 -10.47 33.70
C SER A 79 -5.94 -10.88 32.47
N ILE A 80 -5.36 -9.90 31.77
CA ILE A 80 -4.37 -10.18 30.73
C ILE A 80 -3.12 -10.69 31.44
N ARG A 81 -2.82 -11.98 31.31
CA ARG A 81 -1.59 -12.55 31.82
C ARG A 81 -0.42 -12.10 30.94
N LYS A 82 0.63 -11.59 31.56
CA LYS A 82 1.81 -11.17 30.84
C LYS A 82 2.56 -12.38 30.31
N LEU A 83 3.09 -12.32 29.09
CA LEU A 83 4.05 -13.29 28.59
C LEU A 83 5.33 -13.21 29.43
N THR A 84 5.94 -14.35 29.69
CA THR A 84 7.15 -14.43 30.51
C THR A 84 8.30 -15.08 29.74
N THR A 85 9.54 -14.87 30.20
CA THR A 85 10.72 -15.57 29.69
C THR A 85 10.60 -17.08 29.84
N SER A 86 9.89 -17.55 30.91
CA SER A 86 9.59 -18.98 31.10
C SER A 86 8.66 -19.53 30.00
N ASP A 87 7.73 -18.73 29.50
CA ASP A 87 6.86 -19.14 28.38
C ASP A 87 7.67 -19.26 27.10
N MET A 88 8.56 -18.29 26.82
CA MET A 88 9.46 -18.36 25.67
C MET A 88 10.33 -19.63 25.72
N HIS A 89 10.95 -19.95 26.86
CA HIS A 89 11.75 -21.16 27.00
C HIS A 89 10.94 -22.45 26.87
N ALA A 90 9.67 -22.45 27.31
CA ALA A 90 8.78 -23.58 27.10
C ALA A 90 8.44 -23.80 25.63
N LEU A 91 8.21 -22.70 24.88
CA LEU A 91 8.00 -22.74 23.44
C LEU A 91 9.25 -23.25 22.71
N GLU A 92 10.44 -22.74 23.02
CA GLU A 92 11.72 -23.19 22.41
C GLU A 92 11.95 -24.69 22.57
N LYS A 93 11.58 -25.26 23.72
CA LYS A 93 11.75 -26.69 24.00
C LYS A 93 10.75 -27.60 23.30
N ARG A 94 9.51 -27.12 23.09
CA ARG A 94 8.39 -27.94 22.59
C ARG A 94 8.14 -27.80 21.09
N ILE A 95 8.55 -26.67 20.48
CA ILE A 95 8.24 -26.37 19.08
C ILE A 95 9.49 -26.60 18.23
N THR A 96 9.38 -27.52 17.28
CA THR A 96 10.48 -27.87 16.36
C THR A 96 10.43 -27.11 15.03
N LEU A 97 9.29 -26.45 14.73
CA LEU A 97 9.06 -25.69 13.48
C LEU A 97 9.64 -24.26 13.53
N VAL A 98 10.18 -23.85 14.67
CA VAL A 98 10.77 -22.52 14.88
C VAL A 98 12.29 -22.64 14.92
N ARG A 99 12.95 -21.81 14.13
CA ARG A 99 14.42 -21.75 14.03
C ARG A 99 15.05 -21.04 15.23
N ALA A 100 14.46 -19.93 15.64
CA ALA A 100 14.91 -19.13 16.78
C ALA A 100 13.74 -18.35 17.35
N MET A 101 13.79 -18.09 18.66
CA MET A 101 12.88 -17.18 19.35
C MET A 101 13.66 -16.10 20.06
N ALA A 102 13.07 -14.92 20.17
CA ALA A 102 13.64 -13.80 20.91
C ALA A 102 12.57 -13.14 21.80
N ALA A 103 12.95 -12.84 23.03
CA ALA A 103 12.15 -12.03 23.93
C ALA A 103 12.26 -10.55 23.57
N ALA A 104 11.18 -9.79 23.73
CA ALA A 104 11.25 -8.35 23.61
C ALA A 104 10.46 -7.65 24.73
N VAL A 105 11.11 -6.67 25.35
CA VAL A 105 10.54 -5.68 26.25
C VAL A 105 10.74 -4.32 25.58
N VAL A 106 9.66 -3.62 25.31
CA VAL A 106 9.71 -2.35 24.59
C VAL A 106 9.31 -1.22 25.54
N SER A 107 10.17 -0.21 25.65
CA SER A 107 9.90 1.00 26.44
C SER A 107 10.50 2.22 25.76
N ASN A 108 10.11 3.42 26.19
CA ASN A 108 10.69 4.67 25.72
C ASN A 108 11.43 5.33 26.87
N ALA A 109 12.66 5.75 26.62
CA ALA A 109 13.45 6.44 27.64
C ALA A 109 14.39 7.49 27.05
N PRO A 110 14.74 8.52 27.80
CA PRO A 110 15.79 9.44 27.42
C PRO A 110 17.16 8.75 27.51
N VAL A 111 17.91 8.79 26.43
CA VAL A 111 19.31 8.37 26.37
C VAL A 111 20.21 9.58 26.33
N LYS A 112 21.16 9.63 27.26
CA LYS A 112 22.06 10.77 27.43
C LYS A 112 23.50 10.35 27.26
N TYR A 113 24.25 11.13 26.49
CA TYR A 113 25.69 11.10 26.43
C TYR A 113 26.26 12.51 26.55
N GLN A 114 27.02 12.79 27.62
CA GLN A 114 27.51 14.14 27.95
C GLN A 114 26.35 15.18 28.02
N SER A 115 26.37 16.18 27.14
CA SER A 115 25.35 17.23 27.06
C SER A 115 24.20 16.88 26.07
N ARG A 116 24.35 15.82 25.28
CA ARG A 116 23.34 15.41 24.28
C ARG A 116 22.34 14.47 24.91
N LEU A 117 21.07 14.66 24.57
CA LEU A 117 19.94 13.85 25.05
C LEU A 117 18.99 13.58 23.89
N ARG A 118 18.51 12.34 23.79
CA ARG A 118 17.52 11.92 22.81
C ARG A 118 16.53 10.96 23.46
N ASN A 119 15.23 11.15 23.23
CA ASN A 119 14.22 10.17 23.58
C ASN A 119 14.16 9.13 22.47
N VAL A 120 14.38 7.87 22.82
CA VAL A 120 14.43 6.76 21.87
C VAL A 120 13.67 5.56 22.42
N GLN A 121 13.31 4.66 21.53
CA GLN A 121 12.75 3.37 21.92
C GLN A 121 13.87 2.45 22.40
N ILE A 122 13.69 1.89 23.59
CA ILE A 122 14.61 0.91 24.18
C ILE A 122 13.99 -0.48 24.00
N ILE A 123 14.77 -1.37 23.42
CA ILE A 123 14.36 -2.76 23.19
C ILE A 123 15.22 -3.65 24.07
N GLY A 124 14.62 -4.16 25.16
CA GLY A 124 15.21 -5.22 25.97
C GLY A 124 15.05 -6.55 25.24
N THR A 125 16.16 -7.23 24.94
CA THR A 125 16.11 -8.45 24.15
C THR A 125 17.25 -9.41 24.48
N ASP A 126 17.32 -10.54 23.79
CA ASP A 126 18.32 -11.59 23.95
C ASP A 126 19.19 -11.74 22.68
N GLN A 127 20.15 -12.70 22.73
CA GLN A 127 21.10 -12.97 21.67
C GLN A 127 20.47 -13.44 20.34
N ASN A 128 19.25 -13.99 20.38
CA ASN A 128 18.60 -14.54 19.20
C ASN A 128 17.93 -13.46 18.34
N PHE A 129 17.81 -12.23 18.87
CA PHE A 129 17.13 -11.14 18.20
C PHE A 129 17.75 -10.81 16.83
N GLU A 130 19.07 -10.83 16.71
CA GLU A 130 19.78 -10.65 15.44
C GLU A 130 19.27 -11.64 14.38
N THR A 131 19.18 -12.92 14.76
CA THR A 131 18.73 -13.99 13.85
C THR A 131 17.25 -13.81 13.49
N VAL A 132 16.40 -13.60 14.50
CA VAL A 132 14.94 -13.51 14.31
C VAL A 132 14.54 -12.30 13.48
N ARG A 133 15.23 -11.16 13.65
CA ARG A 133 14.93 -9.91 12.96
C ARG A 133 15.81 -9.67 11.73
N ASN A 134 16.76 -10.55 11.46
CA ASN A 134 17.77 -10.39 10.42
C ASN A 134 18.45 -9.00 10.48
N LEU A 135 18.88 -8.63 11.69
CA LEU A 135 19.49 -7.34 12.04
C LEU A 135 20.80 -7.61 12.75
N HIS A 136 21.94 -7.18 12.20
CA HIS A 136 23.24 -7.49 12.73
C HIS A 136 23.99 -6.28 13.27
N ALA A 137 24.85 -6.50 14.25
CA ALA A 137 25.81 -5.49 14.67
C ALA A 137 26.88 -5.32 13.59
N GLU A 138 26.98 -4.11 13.01
CA GLU A 138 28.00 -3.76 12.01
C GLU A 138 29.37 -3.52 12.65
N ILE A 139 29.38 -2.90 13.84
CA ILE A 139 30.59 -2.56 14.56
C ILE A 139 30.46 -3.03 16.01
N GLY A 140 31.47 -3.75 16.50
CA GLY A 140 31.46 -4.29 17.85
C GLY A 140 30.75 -5.64 17.94
N ALA A 141 29.94 -5.87 18.97
CA ALA A 141 29.20 -7.11 19.19
C ALA A 141 27.76 -6.80 19.61
N PHE A 142 26.85 -7.72 19.30
CA PHE A 142 25.50 -7.71 19.84
C PHE A 142 25.46 -8.30 21.25
N ILE A 143 24.30 -8.27 21.89
CA ILE A 143 24.05 -8.82 23.22
C ILE A 143 24.32 -10.34 23.18
N SER A 144 25.19 -10.82 24.04
CA SER A 144 25.49 -12.24 24.17
C SER A 144 24.64 -12.90 25.26
N ARG A 145 24.51 -14.23 25.20
CA ARG A 145 23.83 -14.99 26.24
C ARG A 145 24.39 -14.69 27.64
N SER A 146 25.73 -14.54 27.75
CA SER A 146 26.37 -14.20 29.02
C SER A 146 26.01 -12.81 29.53
N ASP A 147 25.67 -11.87 28.65
CA ASP A 147 25.20 -10.54 29.04
C ASP A 147 23.75 -10.58 29.58
N VAL A 148 22.91 -11.43 28.97
CA VAL A 148 21.54 -11.69 29.42
C VAL A 148 21.55 -12.37 30.78
N ASP A 149 22.22 -13.54 30.90
CA ASP A 149 22.25 -14.35 32.13
C ASP A 149 22.82 -13.55 33.32
N ALA A 150 23.84 -12.71 33.08
CA ALA A 150 24.48 -11.91 34.09
C ALA A 150 23.86 -10.52 34.31
N ARG A 151 22.72 -10.22 33.63
CA ARG A 151 22.04 -8.90 33.68
C ARG A 151 23.00 -7.72 33.50
N ARG A 152 23.93 -7.84 32.54
CA ARG A 152 24.94 -6.82 32.31
C ARG A 152 24.31 -5.54 31.77
N ARG A 153 24.83 -4.40 32.25
CA ARG A 153 24.43 -3.08 31.77
C ARG A 153 25.22 -2.70 30.52
N VAL A 154 24.92 -3.41 29.43
CA VAL A 154 25.49 -3.18 28.10
C VAL A 154 24.39 -2.70 27.13
N ALA A 155 24.78 -1.92 26.12
CA ALA A 155 23.86 -1.39 25.13
C ALA A 155 24.44 -1.47 23.73
N VAL A 156 23.60 -1.79 22.75
CA VAL A 156 23.89 -1.71 21.32
C VAL A 156 23.05 -0.57 20.74
N LEU A 157 23.69 0.30 19.98
CA LEU A 157 23.04 1.52 19.46
C LEU A 157 22.59 1.32 18.01
N GLY A 158 21.39 1.78 17.69
CA GLY A 158 21.00 1.98 16.32
C GLY A 158 21.77 3.14 15.67
N ARG A 159 21.78 3.17 14.34
CA ARG A 159 22.62 4.09 13.56
C ARG A 159 22.24 5.57 13.79
N THR A 160 20.96 5.88 13.85
CA THR A 160 20.47 7.24 14.12
C THR A 160 20.87 7.67 15.52
N VAL A 161 20.69 6.83 16.55
CA VAL A 161 21.09 7.13 17.93
C VAL A 161 22.60 7.40 18.03
N ARG A 162 23.39 6.56 17.36
CA ARG A 162 24.87 6.76 17.31
C ARG A 162 25.22 8.13 16.72
N THR A 163 24.63 8.48 15.61
CA THR A 163 24.94 9.73 14.90
C THR A 163 24.55 10.95 15.71
N GLU A 164 23.34 10.93 16.29
CA GLU A 164 22.79 12.05 17.06
C GLU A 164 23.51 12.27 18.41
N LEU A 165 23.86 11.18 19.12
CA LEU A 165 24.49 11.32 20.43
C LEU A 165 26.01 11.48 20.35
N PHE A 166 26.67 10.80 19.42
CA PHE A 166 28.14 10.74 19.37
C PHE A 166 28.75 11.54 18.19
N GLY A 167 27.97 11.84 17.12
CA GLY A 167 28.50 12.47 15.91
C GLY A 167 29.60 11.59 15.30
N GLU A 168 30.80 12.13 15.15
CA GLU A 168 31.98 11.41 14.61
C GLU A 168 32.75 10.60 15.67
N THR A 169 32.41 10.75 16.96
CA THR A 169 33.11 10.07 18.05
C THR A 169 32.78 8.57 18.04
N ASN A 170 33.79 7.73 18.28
CA ASN A 170 33.56 6.29 18.44
C ASN A 170 32.84 6.01 19.78
N PRO A 171 31.64 5.41 19.75
CA PRO A 171 30.86 5.13 20.97
C PRO A 171 31.29 3.87 21.70
N LEU A 172 32.06 2.95 21.09
CA LEU A 172 32.43 1.67 21.71
C LEU A 172 33.17 1.85 23.03
N GLY A 173 32.77 1.12 24.05
CA GLY A 173 33.31 1.20 25.40
C GLY A 173 32.89 2.44 26.20
N ARG A 174 32.23 3.44 25.58
CA ARG A 174 31.74 4.63 26.27
C ARG A 174 30.49 4.31 27.10
N MET A 175 30.29 5.13 28.13
CA MET A 175 29.12 5.00 29.00
C MET A 175 28.04 5.98 28.56
N ILE A 176 26.83 5.46 28.34
CA ILE A 176 25.60 6.24 28.15
C ILE A 176 24.70 6.11 29.38
N LYS A 177 23.74 7.00 29.52
CA LYS A 177 22.72 6.95 30.57
C LYS A 177 21.38 6.72 29.94
N ILE A 178 20.70 5.62 30.27
CA ILE A 178 19.32 5.33 29.86
C ILE A 178 18.43 5.54 31.06
N GLY A 179 17.55 6.54 31.02
CA GLY A 179 16.89 7.01 32.24
C GLY A 179 17.92 7.41 33.31
N GLU A 180 17.90 6.72 34.45
CA GLU A 180 18.88 6.98 35.54
C GLU A 180 20.05 5.99 35.55
N THR A 181 20.03 4.95 34.72
CA THR A 181 21.01 3.85 34.76
C THR A 181 22.10 4.01 33.68
N LYS A 182 23.35 3.72 34.06
CA LYS A 182 24.50 3.77 33.13
C LYS A 182 24.71 2.45 32.43
N PHE A 183 24.92 2.51 31.10
CA PHE A 183 25.18 1.38 30.21
C PHE A 183 26.49 1.58 29.44
N ARG A 184 27.23 0.49 29.21
CA ARG A 184 28.41 0.49 28.35
C ARG A 184 28.00 0.15 26.93
N VAL A 185 28.36 0.97 25.97
CA VAL A 185 28.13 0.70 24.55
C VAL A 185 29.09 -0.40 24.08
N ILE A 186 28.54 -1.51 23.54
CA ILE A 186 29.30 -2.66 23.06
C ILE A 186 29.23 -2.85 21.54
N GLY A 187 28.23 -2.25 20.88
CA GLY A 187 28.04 -2.39 19.44
C GLY A 187 27.20 -1.29 18.83
N ILE A 188 27.20 -1.26 17.50
CA ILE A 188 26.38 -0.39 16.66
C ILE A 188 25.73 -1.26 15.61
N MET A 189 24.42 -1.16 15.43
CA MET A 189 23.65 -1.89 14.43
C MET A 189 23.96 -1.41 13.01
N GLU A 190 23.82 -2.32 12.03
CA GLU A 190 23.81 -1.97 10.62
C GLU A 190 22.68 -0.99 10.30
N LYS A 191 22.86 -0.20 9.24
CA LYS A 191 21.85 0.77 8.82
C LYS A 191 20.72 0.03 8.07
N LYS A 192 19.51 0.14 8.58
CA LYS A 192 18.28 -0.36 7.92
C LYS A 192 17.40 0.78 7.39
N GLY A 193 17.48 1.95 8.00
CA GLY A 193 16.68 3.11 7.63
C GLY A 193 15.24 3.07 8.16
N MET A 194 14.36 3.79 7.47
CA MET A 194 12.94 3.84 7.82
C MET A 194 12.19 2.65 7.23
N THR A 195 11.45 1.94 8.05
CA THR A 195 10.54 0.86 7.61
C THR A 195 9.12 1.19 8.06
N LEU A 196 8.16 1.22 7.14
CA LEU A 196 6.75 1.58 7.40
C LEU A 196 6.60 2.90 8.17
N GLY A 197 7.47 3.88 7.92
CA GLY A 197 7.44 5.19 8.57
C GLY A 197 8.06 5.23 9.98
N MET A 198 8.61 4.10 10.48
CA MET A 198 9.36 4.02 11.74
C MET A 198 10.86 3.94 11.44
N ASP A 199 11.65 4.75 12.12
CA ASP A 199 13.11 4.67 12.02
C ASP A 199 13.63 3.52 12.89
N ILE A 200 13.95 2.39 12.25
CA ILE A 200 14.51 1.21 12.93
C ILE A 200 15.89 1.53 13.49
N ASP A 201 16.59 2.48 12.90
CA ASP A 201 17.92 2.91 13.33
C ASP A 201 17.87 3.81 14.60
N ASP A 202 16.68 4.24 15.04
CA ASP A 202 16.48 5.06 16.24
C ASP A 202 16.12 4.24 17.49
N HIS A 203 16.73 3.07 17.62
CA HIS A 203 16.54 2.17 18.77
C HIS A 203 17.84 1.96 19.55
N VAL A 204 17.69 1.59 20.82
CA VAL A 204 18.79 1.09 21.68
C VAL A 204 18.40 -0.28 22.20
N PHE A 205 19.30 -1.24 22.06
CA PHE A 205 19.11 -2.61 22.50
C PHE A 205 19.88 -2.86 23.78
N ILE A 206 19.24 -3.50 24.76
CA ILE A 206 19.80 -3.87 26.05
C ILE A 206 19.36 -5.29 26.42
N PRO A 207 20.02 -6.00 27.35
CA PRO A 207 19.56 -7.32 27.81
C PRO A 207 18.14 -7.28 28.37
N VAL A 208 17.32 -8.28 28.07
CA VAL A 208 15.88 -8.29 28.39
C VAL A 208 15.61 -8.20 29.90
N GLU A 209 16.36 -8.98 30.73
CA GLU A 209 16.18 -8.94 32.17
C GLU A 209 16.61 -7.60 32.78
N THR A 210 17.64 -6.95 32.17
CA THR A 210 18.04 -5.60 32.55
C THR A 210 16.97 -4.57 32.20
N ALA A 211 16.31 -4.74 31.03
CA ALA A 211 15.19 -3.88 30.64
C ALA A 211 13.99 -4.04 31.59
N GLN A 212 13.65 -5.29 31.96
CA GLN A 212 12.58 -5.54 32.93
C GLN A 212 12.87 -4.87 34.28
N GLU A 213 14.11 -4.96 34.75
CA GLU A 213 14.54 -4.35 36.02
C GLU A 213 14.44 -2.81 35.99
N ILE A 214 14.95 -2.15 34.95
CA ILE A 214 15.00 -0.68 34.91
C ILE A 214 13.66 -0.02 34.56
N PHE A 215 12.76 -0.73 33.89
CA PHE A 215 11.45 -0.23 33.51
C PHE A 215 10.31 -0.77 34.38
N ASP A 216 10.63 -1.54 35.43
CA ASP A 216 9.66 -2.17 36.36
C ASP A 216 8.57 -2.96 35.59
N GLN A 217 9.01 -3.79 34.64
CA GLN A 217 8.13 -4.59 33.80
C GLN A 217 8.27 -6.07 34.11
N ASP A 218 7.26 -6.68 34.75
CA ASP A 218 7.26 -8.11 35.13
C ASP A 218 7.02 -9.09 33.99
N GLY A 219 6.95 -8.63 32.73
CA GLY A 219 6.63 -9.49 31.59
C GLY A 219 7.29 -9.01 30.30
N LEU A 220 7.10 -9.80 29.26
CA LEU A 220 7.53 -9.46 27.91
C LEU A 220 6.44 -8.66 27.19
N THR A 221 6.86 -7.68 26.41
CA THR A 221 5.95 -6.97 25.49
C THR A 221 5.51 -7.89 24.36
N ASN A 222 6.46 -8.68 23.84
CA ASN A 222 6.16 -9.72 22.85
C ASN A 222 7.25 -10.81 22.85
N ILE A 223 6.92 -11.96 22.26
CA ILE A 223 7.87 -12.99 21.88
C ILE A 223 7.88 -13.04 20.35
N LEU A 224 9.07 -12.97 19.78
CA LEU A 224 9.32 -13.07 18.36
C LEU A 224 9.75 -14.49 18.02
N ALA A 225 9.16 -15.11 17.02
CA ALA A 225 9.51 -16.46 16.59
C ALA A 225 9.74 -16.51 15.09
N GLN A 226 10.91 -16.97 14.66
CA GLN A 226 11.24 -17.21 13.27
C GLN A 226 10.92 -18.66 12.90
N VAL A 227 9.92 -18.87 12.06
CA VAL A 227 9.55 -20.20 11.54
C VAL A 227 10.56 -20.64 10.48
N ILE A 228 10.85 -21.95 10.41
CA ILE A 228 11.82 -22.52 9.47
C ILE A 228 11.39 -22.24 8.01
N ASN A 229 10.12 -22.51 7.68
CA ASN A 229 9.57 -22.33 6.34
C ASN A 229 8.25 -21.58 6.39
N GLU A 230 7.97 -20.79 5.37
CA GLU A 230 6.70 -20.06 5.23
C GLU A 230 5.47 -20.97 5.20
N SER A 231 5.59 -22.16 4.59
CA SER A 231 4.52 -23.17 4.56
C SER A 231 4.15 -23.74 5.92
N GLU A 232 5.03 -23.62 6.92
CA GLU A 232 4.81 -24.15 8.27
C GLU A 232 4.27 -23.09 9.25
N ILE A 233 4.00 -21.87 8.81
CA ILE A 233 3.53 -20.78 9.66
C ILE A 233 2.25 -21.16 10.42
N GLU A 234 1.25 -21.72 9.74
CA GLU A 234 -0.01 -22.10 10.39
C GLU A 234 0.16 -23.26 11.36
N ASN A 235 0.96 -24.26 11.02
CA ASN A 235 1.30 -25.37 11.93
C ASN A 235 2.07 -24.86 13.15
N ALA A 236 3.01 -23.94 12.97
CA ALA A 236 3.75 -23.31 14.07
C ALA A 236 2.83 -22.50 14.98
N LYS A 237 1.87 -21.75 14.42
CA LYS A 237 0.86 -21.02 15.21
C LYS A 237 0.02 -21.96 16.08
N GLU A 238 -0.44 -23.08 15.51
CA GLU A 238 -1.24 -24.05 16.25
C GLU A 238 -0.44 -24.68 17.41
N GLN A 239 0.84 -25.02 17.17
CA GLN A 239 1.71 -25.53 18.21
C GLN A 239 1.97 -24.48 19.31
N ILE A 240 2.24 -23.22 18.94
CA ILE A 240 2.41 -22.11 19.90
C ILE A 240 1.14 -21.94 20.72
N ARG A 241 -0.03 -21.92 20.05
CA ARG A 241 -1.33 -21.80 20.71
C ARG A 241 -1.56 -22.92 21.72
N ALA A 242 -1.33 -24.16 21.33
CA ALA A 242 -1.51 -25.32 22.23
C ALA A 242 -0.61 -25.24 23.47
N VAL A 243 0.67 -24.92 23.31
CA VAL A 243 1.62 -24.82 24.42
C VAL A 243 1.29 -23.69 25.37
N LEU A 244 0.95 -22.49 24.86
CA LEU A 244 0.63 -21.34 25.71
C LEU A 244 -0.72 -21.51 26.38
N THR A 245 -1.74 -22.03 25.69
CA THR A 245 -3.06 -22.30 26.30
C THR A 245 -2.95 -23.33 27.41
N GLU A 246 -2.14 -24.39 27.25
CA GLU A 246 -1.88 -25.36 28.31
C GLU A 246 -1.24 -24.70 29.54
N ARG A 247 -0.34 -23.74 29.35
CA ARG A 247 0.38 -23.06 30.44
C ARG A 247 -0.44 -21.96 31.12
N HIS A 248 -1.23 -21.23 30.33
CA HIS A 248 -2.02 -20.11 30.82
C HIS A 248 -3.42 -20.54 31.32
N GLY A 249 -3.92 -21.71 30.85
CA GLY A 249 -5.28 -22.21 31.15
C GLY A 249 -6.34 -21.65 30.20
N GLU A 250 -6.05 -20.56 29.49
CA GLU A 250 -6.92 -19.92 28.51
C GLU A 250 -6.09 -19.28 27.39
N GLU A 251 -6.72 -18.92 26.27
CA GLU A 251 -6.07 -18.20 25.18
C GLU A 251 -6.15 -16.69 25.44
N ASP A 252 -5.18 -16.16 26.18
CA ASP A 252 -5.04 -14.77 26.60
C ASP A 252 -3.94 -14.02 25.84
N PHE A 253 -3.56 -14.51 24.66
CA PHE A 253 -2.53 -13.98 23.79
C PHE A 253 -3.00 -13.94 22.34
N THR A 254 -2.33 -13.16 21.50
CA THR A 254 -2.56 -13.10 20.06
C THR A 254 -1.28 -13.44 19.30
N ILE A 255 -1.39 -14.29 18.28
CA ILE A 255 -0.27 -14.64 17.40
C ILE A 255 -0.47 -13.93 16.07
N VAL A 256 0.35 -12.94 15.78
CA VAL A 256 0.33 -12.17 14.54
C VAL A 256 1.42 -12.67 13.62
N SER A 257 1.05 -13.11 12.42
CA SER A 257 2.03 -13.38 11.36
C SER A 257 2.19 -12.13 10.49
N GLN A 258 3.41 -11.95 9.98
CA GLN A 258 3.68 -10.90 9.01
C GLN A 258 2.77 -11.03 7.78
N GLN A 259 2.46 -12.26 7.38
CA GLN A 259 1.55 -12.54 6.27
C GLN A 259 0.12 -12.05 6.54
N ALA A 260 -0.40 -12.21 7.77
CA ALA A 260 -1.71 -11.67 8.16
C ALA A 260 -1.70 -10.13 8.17
N MET A 261 -0.60 -9.51 8.59
CA MET A 261 -0.44 -8.06 8.53
C MET A 261 -0.43 -7.55 7.08
N LEU A 262 0.29 -8.24 6.18
CA LEU A 262 0.26 -7.96 4.73
C LEU A 262 -1.15 -8.07 4.16
N ALA A 263 -1.87 -9.15 4.47
CA ALA A 263 -3.23 -9.37 4.00
C ALA A 263 -4.18 -8.25 4.48
N THR A 264 -4.07 -7.83 5.73
CA THR A 264 -4.84 -6.71 6.27
C THR A 264 -4.55 -5.40 5.55
N MET A 265 -3.27 -5.08 5.33
CA MET A 265 -2.87 -3.87 4.60
C MET A 265 -3.35 -3.90 3.14
N GLN A 266 -3.25 -5.05 2.47
CA GLN A 266 -3.80 -5.23 1.12
C GLN A 266 -5.33 -5.07 1.11
N GLY A 267 -6.04 -5.57 2.13
CA GLY A 267 -7.48 -5.37 2.29
C GLY A 267 -7.86 -3.89 2.42
N ILE A 268 -7.12 -3.14 3.23
CA ILE A 268 -7.31 -1.69 3.38
C ILE A 268 -7.07 -0.99 2.04
N LEU A 269 -5.94 -1.26 1.38
CA LEU A 269 -5.61 -0.64 0.09
C LEU A 269 -6.64 -0.96 -1.00
N SER A 270 -7.14 -2.21 -1.05
CA SER A 270 -8.18 -2.60 -2.01
C SER A 270 -9.49 -1.86 -1.75
N THR A 271 -9.88 -1.69 -0.48
CA THR A 271 -11.06 -0.91 -0.11
C THR A 271 -10.93 0.54 -0.57
N PHE A 272 -9.81 1.20 -0.33
CA PHE A 272 -9.55 2.54 -0.87
C PHE A 272 -9.60 2.56 -2.39
N THR A 273 -9.02 1.57 -3.05
CA THR A 273 -9.04 1.46 -4.52
C THR A 273 -10.47 1.34 -5.05
N TYR A 274 -11.35 0.57 -4.40
CA TYR A 274 -12.76 0.48 -4.79
C TYR A 274 -13.53 1.78 -4.58
N VAL A 275 -13.34 2.45 -3.45
CA VAL A 275 -14.02 3.73 -3.16
C VAL A 275 -13.61 4.80 -4.17
N LEU A 276 -12.31 4.98 -4.36
CA LEU A 276 -11.78 5.97 -5.30
C LEU A 276 -12.10 5.60 -6.75
N GLY A 277 -12.11 4.30 -7.09
CA GLY A 277 -12.55 3.79 -8.39
C GLY A 277 -14.02 4.12 -8.66
N GLY A 278 -14.87 4.06 -7.64
CA GLY A 278 -16.26 4.53 -7.71
C GLY A 278 -16.36 6.02 -8.06
N ILE A 279 -15.57 6.87 -7.40
CA ILE A 279 -15.51 8.31 -7.69
C ILE A 279 -15.01 8.57 -9.11
N ALA A 280 -13.96 7.89 -9.55
CA ALA A 280 -13.45 8.00 -10.92
C ALA A 280 -14.50 7.54 -11.96
N SER A 281 -15.28 6.51 -11.64
CA SER A 281 -16.39 6.03 -12.50
C SER A 281 -17.48 7.06 -12.65
N ILE A 282 -17.84 7.80 -11.58
CA ILE A 282 -18.80 8.90 -11.63
C ILE A 282 -18.26 10.00 -12.55
N SER A 283 -16.99 10.36 -12.44
CA SER A 283 -16.36 11.38 -13.31
C SER A 283 -16.41 10.95 -14.79
N LEU A 284 -16.11 9.67 -15.05
CA LEU A 284 -16.19 9.09 -16.39
C LEU A 284 -17.62 9.09 -16.94
N PHE A 285 -18.60 8.79 -16.08
CA PHE A 285 -20.02 8.82 -16.43
C PHE A 285 -20.48 10.24 -16.82
N VAL A 286 -20.07 11.25 -16.06
CA VAL A 286 -20.34 12.66 -16.39
C VAL A 286 -19.68 13.05 -17.71
N GLY A 287 -18.43 12.64 -17.95
CA GLY A 287 -17.74 12.82 -19.23
C GLY A 287 -18.48 12.13 -20.39
N GLY A 288 -19.00 10.93 -20.17
CA GLY A 288 -19.82 10.19 -21.14
C GLY A 288 -21.13 10.89 -21.48
N ILE A 289 -21.84 11.46 -20.50
CA ILE A 289 -23.02 12.31 -20.73
C ILE A 289 -22.65 13.53 -21.60
N GLY A 290 -21.45 14.10 -21.36
CA GLY A 290 -20.92 15.18 -22.20
C GLY A 290 -20.78 14.75 -23.66
N ILE A 291 -20.21 13.56 -23.92
CA ILE A 291 -20.10 12.97 -25.27
C ILE A 291 -21.50 12.81 -25.88
N MET A 292 -22.43 12.20 -25.14
CA MET A 292 -23.81 11.99 -25.61
C MET A 292 -24.48 13.29 -26.01
N ASN A 293 -24.38 14.34 -25.19
CA ASN A 293 -25.00 15.64 -25.46
C ASN A 293 -24.44 16.29 -26.74
N ILE A 294 -23.10 16.23 -26.93
CA ILE A 294 -22.53 16.81 -28.16
C ILE A 294 -22.90 15.99 -29.38
N MET A 295 -22.91 14.67 -29.28
CA MET A 295 -23.34 13.83 -30.38
C MET A 295 -24.80 14.09 -30.76
N LEU A 296 -25.69 14.36 -29.79
CA LEU A 296 -27.08 14.75 -30.05
C LEU A 296 -27.17 16.09 -30.79
N VAL A 297 -26.33 17.07 -30.42
CA VAL A 297 -26.26 18.37 -31.12
C VAL A 297 -25.70 18.16 -32.54
N SER A 298 -24.64 17.39 -32.68
CA SER A 298 -24.05 17.05 -33.99
C SER A 298 -25.05 16.37 -34.95
N VAL A 299 -25.85 15.45 -34.41
CA VAL A 299 -26.94 14.81 -35.19
C VAL A 299 -27.97 15.87 -35.67
N ARG A 300 -28.34 16.85 -34.83
CA ARG A 300 -29.26 17.92 -35.21
C ARG A 300 -28.65 18.85 -36.27
N GLU A 301 -27.40 19.28 -36.08
CA GLU A 301 -26.69 20.14 -37.03
C GLU A 301 -26.52 19.48 -38.41
N ARG A 302 -26.36 18.13 -38.44
CA ARG A 302 -26.16 17.34 -39.67
C ARG A 302 -27.42 16.61 -40.16
N THR A 303 -28.61 16.99 -39.68
CA THR A 303 -29.88 16.31 -40.00
C THR A 303 -30.08 16.20 -41.51
N ARG A 304 -29.87 17.30 -42.27
CA ARG A 304 -30.00 17.35 -43.74
C ARG A 304 -28.99 16.46 -44.44
N GLU A 305 -27.74 16.43 -43.99
CA GLU A 305 -26.68 15.56 -44.53
C GLU A 305 -27.02 14.07 -44.35
N ILE A 306 -27.50 13.71 -43.13
CA ILE A 306 -27.95 12.33 -42.83
C ILE A 306 -29.13 11.96 -43.71
N GLY A 307 -30.09 12.84 -43.88
CA GLY A 307 -31.25 12.65 -44.79
C GLY A 307 -30.82 12.42 -46.22
N LEU A 308 -29.87 13.20 -46.73
CA LEU A 308 -29.32 13.05 -48.08
C LEU A 308 -28.61 11.68 -48.26
N ARG A 309 -27.76 11.29 -47.31
CA ARG A 309 -27.08 9.98 -47.36
C ARG A 309 -28.08 8.82 -47.39
N LYS A 310 -29.15 8.91 -46.61
CA LYS A 310 -30.21 7.88 -46.61
C LYS A 310 -31.02 7.87 -47.92
N ALA A 311 -31.27 9.06 -48.50
CA ALA A 311 -31.99 9.18 -49.78
C ALA A 311 -31.21 8.56 -50.95
N ILE A 312 -29.86 8.59 -50.91
CA ILE A 312 -29.01 7.98 -51.91
C ILE A 312 -28.65 6.51 -51.58
N GLY A 313 -29.27 5.89 -50.53
CA GLY A 313 -29.20 4.46 -50.26
C GLY A 313 -28.38 4.01 -49.05
N ALA A 314 -27.91 4.91 -48.19
CA ALA A 314 -27.22 4.50 -46.96
C ALA A 314 -28.20 3.77 -46.01
N SER A 315 -27.74 2.59 -45.50
CA SER A 315 -28.52 1.81 -44.55
C SER A 315 -28.54 2.42 -43.17
N GLN A 316 -29.52 2.06 -42.33
CA GLN A 316 -29.54 2.47 -40.92
C GLN A 316 -28.30 2.04 -40.17
N ARG A 317 -27.73 0.87 -40.53
CA ARG A 317 -26.51 0.37 -39.89
C ARG A 317 -25.28 1.20 -40.23
N ASP A 318 -25.19 1.72 -41.46
CA ASP A 318 -24.07 2.57 -41.88
C ASP A 318 -24.04 3.88 -41.07
N ILE A 319 -25.21 4.50 -40.91
CA ILE A 319 -25.35 5.74 -40.09
C ILE A 319 -25.06 5.46 -38.61
N LEU A 320 -25.59 4.35 -38.07
CA LEU A 320 -25.35 3.96 -36.69
C LEU A 320 -23.84 3.74 -36.44
N LEU A 321 -23.19 2.94 -37.27
CA LEU A 321 -21.76 2.66 -37.13
C LEU A 321 -20.92 3.93 -37.26
N GLN A 322 -21.25 4.83 -38.16
CA GLN A 322 -20.56 6.10 -38.34
C GLN A 322 -20.57 6.91 -37.03
N PHE A 323 -21.73 7.12 -36.40
CA PHE A 323 -21.84 7.92 -35.17
C PHE A 323 -21.26 7.21 -33.95
N VAL A 324 -21.33 5.87 -33.88
CA VAL A 324 -20.65 5.10 -32.82
C VAL A 324 -19.13 5.22 -32.97
N ILE A 325 -18.58 5.08 -34.16
CA ILE A 325 -17.13 5.23 -34.40
C ILE A 325 -16.69 6.66 -34.05
N GLU A 326 -17.49 7.68 -34.39
CA GLU A 326 -17.19 9.08 -34.07
C GLU A 326 -17.15 9.31 -32.54
N SER A 327 -18.11 8.77 -31.78
CA SER A 327 -18.11 8.86 -30.31
C SER A 327 -16.97 8.09 -29.65
N VAL A 328 -16.64 6.91 -30.17
CA VAL A 328 -15.50 6.11 -29.70
C VAL A 328 -14.18 6.84 -30.00
N ALA A 329 -14.03 7.41 -31.21
CA ALA A 329 -12.83 8.19 -31.54
C ALA A 329 -12.61 9.37 -30.60
N LEU A 330 -13.70 10.13 -30.28
CA LEU A 330 -13.70 11.21 -29.31
C LEU A 330 -13.19 10.73 -27.93
N SER A 331 -13.77 9.65 -27.46
CA SER A 331 -13.45 9.08 -26.15
C SER A 331 -12.02 8.50 -26.10
N VAL A 332 -11.58 7.83 -27.15
CA VAL A 332 -10.22 7.26 -27.24
C VAL A 332 -9.18 8.38 -27.30
N VAL A 333 -9.38 9.44 -28.07
CA VAL A 333 -8.47 10.60 -28.09
C VAL A 333 -8.40 11.25 -26.72
N GLY A 334 -9.57 11.51 -26.09
CA GLY A 334 -9.64 12.01 -24.72
C GLY A 334 -8.95 11.07 -23.72
N GLY A 335 -9.15 9.76 -23.89
CA GLY A 335 -8.50 8.71 -23.08
C GLY A 335 -6.98 8.70 -23.21
N ILE A 336 -6.44 8.79 -24.42
CA ILE A 336 -4.98 8.86 -24.66
C ILE A 336 -4.39 10.10 -23.98
N ILE A 337 -5.04 11.26 -24.15
CA ILE A 337 -4.61 12.51 -23.50
C ILE A 337 -4.68 12.36 -21.98
N GLY A 338 -5.77 11.74 -21.46
CA GLY A 338 -5.94 11.46 -20.03
C GLY A 338 -4.87 10.52 -19.47
N ILE A 339 -4.51 9.47 -20.22
CA ILE A 339 -3.41 8.55 -19.84
C ILE A 339 -2.08 9.29 -19.78
N LEU A 340 -1.74 10.07 -20.80
CA LEU A 340 -0.49 10.85 -20.85
C LEU A 340 -0.42 11.89 -19.73
N PHE A 341 -1.52 12.59 -19.49
CA PHE A 341 -1.62 13.57 -18.40
C PHE A 341 -1.54 12.90 -17.04
N GLY A 342 -2.31 11.83 -16.80
CA GLY A 342 -2.31 11.08 -15.53
C GLY A 342 -0.94 10.47 -15.23
N ALA A 343 -0.30 9.85 -16.24
CA ALA A 343 1.05 9.31 -16.11
C ALA A 343 2.09 10.44 -15.86
N GLY A 344 1.97 11.56 -16.58
CA GLY A 344 2.84 12.72 -16.38
C GLY A 344 2.76 13.29 -14.96
N VAL A 345 1.53 13.43 -14.42
CA VAL A 345 1.32 13.86 -13.03
C VAL A 345 1.88 12.83 -12.04
N ALA A 346 1.66 11.54 -12.27
CA ALA A 346 2.14 10.45 -11.44
C ALA A 346 3.68 10.44 -11.34
N TYR A 347 4.38 10.51 -12.47
CA TYR A 347 5.85 10.59 -12.51
C TYR A 347 6.39 11.93 -11.97
N GLY A 348 5.68 13.02 -12.21
CA GLY A 348 6.00 14.33 -11.64
C GLY A 348 5.89 14.33 -10.11
N ALA A 349 4.85 13.71 -9.56
CA ALA A 349 4.68 13.53 -8.12
C ALA A 349 5.81 12.68 -7.52
N LYS A 350 6.20 11.58 -8.18
CA LYS A 350 7.33 10.73 -7.75
C LYS A 350 8.67 11.49 -7.77
N ALA A 351 8.89 12.37 -8.74
CA ALA A 351 10.11 13.17 -8.83
C ALA A 351 10.17 14.27 -7.75
N ALA A 352 9.02 14.91 -7.45
CA ALA A 352 8.92 15.94 -6.42
C ALA A 352 8.91 15.37 -5.00
N PHE A 353 8.32 14.19 -4.82
CA PHE A 353 8.16 13.52 -3.54
C PHE A 353 8.57 12.05 -3.65
N PRO A 354 9.87 11.71 -3.54
CA PRO A 354 10.37 10.34 -3.71
C PRO A 354 9.77 9.32 -2.72
N VAL A 355 9.18 9.81 -1.63
CA VAL A 355 8.50 8.97 -0.62
C VAL A 355 7.16 8.41 -1.13
N ILE A 356 6.54 9.04 -2.14
CA ILE A 356 5.26 8.57 -2.67
C ILE A 356 5.52 7.40 -3.62
N PRO A 357 5.08 6.19 -3.26
CA PRO A 357 5.25 5.03 -4.12
C PRO A 357 4.25 5.10 -5.27
N VAL A 358 4.69 5.46 -6.46
CA VAL A 358 3.88 5.50 -7.68
C VAL A 358 4.48 4.55 -8.70
N ASP A 359 3.66 3.65 -9.24
CA ASP A 359 4.05 2.72 -10.27
C ASP A 359 2.98 2.61 -11.36
N VAL A 360 3.27 3.18 -12.54
CA VAL A 360 2.37 3.13 -13.70
C VAL A 360 2.65 1.84 -14.45
N THR A 361 1.77 0.86 -14.31
CA THR A 361 1.90 -0.45 -14.94
C THR A 361 1.26 -0.48 -16.33
N ALA A 362 1.73 -1.37 -17.22
CA ALA A 362 1.11 -1.58 -18.53
C ALA A 362 -0.38 -2.00 -18.39
N TRP A 363 -0.70 -2.71 -17.31
CA TRP A 363 -2.06 -3.11 -16.98
C TRP A 363 -2.97 -1.90 -16.69
N SER A 364 -2.48 -0.91 -15.91
CA SER A 364 -3.25 0.30 -15.62
C SER A 364 -3.56 1.11 -16.88
N VAL A 365 -2.61 1.19 -17.81
CA VAL A 365 -2.79 1.84 -19.11
C VAL A 365 -3.82 1.10 -19.95
N ALA A 366 -3.74 -0.23 -20.04
CA ALA A 366 -4.70 -1.05 -20.77
C ALA A 366 -6.12 -0.91 -20.22
N MET A 367 -6.28 -0.97 -18.90
CA MET A 367 -7.56 -0.77 -18.21
C MET A 367 -8.16 0.61 -18.53
N ALA A 368 -7.39 1.67 -18.38
CA ALA A 368 -7.84 3.03 -18.65
C ALA A 368 -8.28 3.21 -20.12
N PHE A 369 -7.54 2.61 -21.06
CA PHE A 369 -7.89 2.63 -22.48
C PHE A 369 -9.21 1.89 -22.75
N ILE A 370 -9.40 0.69 -22.17
CA ILE A 370 -10.64 -0.09 -22.28
C ILE A 370 -11.82 0.69 -21.71
N PHE A 371 -11.66 1.33 -20.55
CA PHE A 371 -12.72 2.16 -19.98
C PHE A 371 -13.08 3.34 -20.88
N ALA A 372 -12.10 4.06 -21.42
CA ALA A 372 -12.35 5.14 -22.37
C ALA A 372 -13.12 4.64 -23.59
N PHE A 373 -12.71 3.51 -24.16
CA PHE A 373 -13.41 2.88 -25.30
C PHE A 373 -14.87 2.53 -24.96
N LEU A 374 -15.11 1.87 -23.84
CA LEU A 374 -16.45 1.46 -23.40
C LEU A 374 -17.37 2.66 -23.15
N VAL A 375 -16.86 3.74 -22.55
CA VAL A 375 -17.60 4.98 -22.34
C VAL A 375 -18.01 5.59 -23.66
N GLY A 376 -17.10 5.73 -24.64
CA GLY A 376 -17.43 6.23 -25.97
C GLY A 376 -18.47 5.38 -26.70
N ALA A 377 -18.32 4.07 -26.62
CA ALA A 377 -19.28 3.14 -27.23
C ALA A 377 -20.67 3.24 -26.56
N PHE A 378 -20.74 3.19 -25.24
CA PHE A 378 -22.00 3.19 -24.49
C PHE A 378 -22.78 4.49 -24.68
N PHE A 379 -22.14 5.64 -24.45
CA PHE A 379 -22.80 6.93 -24.57
C PHE A 379 -23.02 7.39 -26.00
N GLY A 380 -22.31 6.81 -26.98
CA GLY A 380 -22.50 7.03 -28.41
C GLY A 380 -23.68 6.29 -29.02
N ILE A 381 -24.13 5.16 -28.42
CA ILE A 381 -25.23 4.35 -28.96
C ILE A 381 -26.53 5.16 -29.08
N TYR A 382 -26.94 5.87 -28.05
CA TYR A 382 -28.22 6.59 -28.05
C TYR A 382 -28.31 7.67 -29.16
N PRO A 383 -27.32 8.58 -29.31
CA PRO A 383 -27.32 9.53 -30.44
C PRO A 383 -27.26 8.83 -31.81
N ALA A 384 -26.47 7.77 -31.93
CA ALA A 384 -26.33 7.02 -33.17
C ALA A 384 -27.63 6.36 -33.60
N VAL A 385 -28.36 5.75 -32.66
CA VAL A 385 -29.70 5.17 -32.95
C VAL A 385 -30.70 6.28 -33.37
N LYS A 386 -30.65 7.45 -32.74
CA LYS A 386 -31.48 8.58 -33.09
C LYS A 386 -31.20 9.10 -34.49
N ALA A 387 -29.92 9.21 -34.88
CA ALA A 387 -29.50 9.55 -36.24
C ALA A 387 -29.95 8.50 -37.27
N ALA A 388 -29.75 7.21 -36.95
CA ALA A 388 -30.12 6.11 -37.83
C ALA A 388 -31.64 6.00 -38.09
N ARG A 389 -32.47 6.46 -37.18
CA ARG A 389 -33.95 6.45 -37.28
C ARG A 389 -34.54 7.67 -37.94
N LEU A 390 -33.78 8.70 -38.34
CA LEU A 390 -34.27 9.86 -39.04
C LEU A 390 -34.94 9.47 -40.35
N ASN A 391 -36.14 10.04 -40.58
CA ASN A 391 -36.83 9.88 -41.86
C ASN A 391 -36.19 10.79 -42.92
N PRO A 392 -35.78 10.29 -44.09
CA PRO A 392 -35.14 11.11 -45.13
C PRO A 392 -35.98 12.29 -45.59
N ILE A 393 -37.32 12.11 -45.69
CA ILE A 393 -38.24 13.13 -46.15
C ILE A 393 -38.30 14.30 -45.17
N ASP A 394 -38.46 13.99 -43.88
CA ASP A 394 -38.52 14.98 -42.81
C ASP A 394 -37.17 15.72 -42.62
N ALA A 395 -36.05 14.95 -42.76
CA ALA A 395 -34.72 15.50 -42.66
C ALA A 395 -34.33 16.50 -43.76
N LEU A 396 -34.85 16.30 -44.98
CA LEU A 396 -34.65 17.21 -46.11
C LEU A 396 -35.55 18.43 -46.08
N ARG A 397 -36.66 18.37 -45.32
CA ARG A 397 -37.63 19.45 -45.14
C ARG A 397 -37.31 20.42 -44.00
N HIS A 398 -36.32 20.04 -43.17
CA HIS A 398 -35.86 20.87 -42.07
C HIS A 398 -34.98 22.01 -42.59
N GLU A 399 -35.43 23.27 -42.41
CA GLU A 399 -34.62 24.47 -42.62
C GLU A 399 -33.59 24.68 -41.52
#